data_e8cb2ecf88934274e1f92ee3ed51fb31
#
_entry.id   e8cb2ecf88934274e1f92ee3ed51fb31
#
_cell.length_a   1.000
_cell.length_b   1.000
_cell.length_c   1.000
_cell.angle_alpha   90.00
_cell.angle_beta   90.00
_cell.angle_gamma   90.00
#
_symmetry.space_group_name_H-M   'P 1'
#
loop_
_entity.id
_entity.type
_entity.pdbx_description
1 polymer ?
#
loop_
_entity_poly.entity_id
_entity_poly.type
_entity_poly.pdbx_seq_one_letter_code
_entity_poly.pdbx_strand_id
1 'polypeptide(L)'
;MKKLVKLVGLALLFSVAGSFATENTLACPEGTVVSSIQFEGLEHTKPRVVERELLNKAGEPFSAEKFDLEKRRLQDLDLFTEVSVDCNGGNLKYSFVEIFRWIPAPAGKTTERDGLMIGLALANLNVLGEDIRAEVQYRTSSERFLDNNEYAFYASSPYLFGLPLGWNFEFLRTDSYDDIRDYQDDSWLIDLDLDYQLLPHLSILGTVAYRELEKAVFTFDEDSAELWEYGLGFAFDFRDTKIDTRKGVYYEYMLTHVKQLDRIAICGGRCYTEGEDYWELLTDARAYYPVGPFVTGATALVRYRPGEVYRFDYFSHGGVNSYRGRYADGERLGVHEALLNLEERFVLLDRQPASIAGVNFFYGVQLVAGFDGSLIWNSGRPGWDNYEGAVYGGVHLVVPAVDRLRFEVGYSPDRGEPKFFFGMIEKVSTSRWRGR
;
A
#
# COMPACT_ATOMS: atom_id res chain seq x y z
N MET A 1 -17.32 -28.99 15.75
CA MET A 1 -16.30 -27.94 15.74
C MET A 1 -14.87 -28.35 16.13
N LYS A 2 -14.59 -29.51 16.72
CA LYS A 2 -13.24 -29.99 17.11
C LYS A 2 -12.47 -30.76 16.01
N LYS A 3 -13.02 -30.98 14.82
CA LYS A 3 -12.38 -31.71 13.71
C LYS A 3 -11.91 -30.81 12.54
N LEU A 4 -12.31 -29.52 12.47
CA LEU A 4 -11.91 -28.61 11.40
C LEU A 4 -10.58 -27.89 11.70
N VAL A 5 -10.18 -27.79 12.97
CA VAL A 5 -8.93 -27.14 13.38
C VAL A 5 -7.68 -28.01 13.12
N LYS A 6 -7.84 -29.30 12.84
CA LYS A 6 -6.71 -30.18 12.56
C LYS A 6 -6.26 -30.26 11.10
N LEU A 7 -7.00 -29.63 10.16
CA LEU A 7 -6.65 -29.72 8.73
C LEU A 7 -5.85 -28.49 8.22
N VAL A 8 -5.81 -27.39 8.96
CA VAL A 8 -5.04 -26.18 8.58
C VAL A 8 -3.61 -26.21 9.15
N GLY A 9 -3.33 -27.10 10.10
CA GLY A 9 -2.01 -27.20 10.74
C GLY A 9 -0.97 -28.09 10.02
N LEU A 10 -1.27 -28.65 8.85
CA LEU A 10 -0.41 -29.65 8.22
C LEU A 10 0.16 -29.29 6.85
N ALA A 11 0.06 -28.04 6.41
CA ALA A 11 0.56 -27.61 5.09
C ALA A 11 1.79 -26.68 5.13
N LEU A 12 2.43 -26.50 6.27
CA LEU A 12 3.61 -25.61 6.40
C LEU A 12 4.84 -26.34 7.00
N LEU A 13 5.05 -27.62 6.62
CA LEU A 13 6.37 -28.23 6.72
C LEU A 13 7.05 -28.16 5.35
N PHE A 14 7.50 -26.96 5.00
CA PHE A 14 8.46 -26.81 3.90
C PHE A 14 9.78 -27.46 4.33
N SER A 15 10.13 -28.55 3.65
CA SER A 15 11.51 -29.01 3.61
C SER A 15 12.35 -27.91 2.94
N VAL A 16 13.02 -27.12 3.75
CA VAL A 16 14.06 -26.18 3.28
C VAL A 16 15.24 -27.05 2.82
N ALA A 17 15.17 -27.54 1.58
CA ALA A 17 16.34 -27.96 0.86
C ALA A 17 17.03 -26.65 0.42
N GLY A 18 17.95 -26.17 1.26
CA GLY A 18 18.77 -25.01 0.93
C GLY A 18 19.64 -25.31 -0.29
N SER A 19 19.19 -24.86 -1.44
CA SER A 19 20.10 -24.57 -2.54
C SER A 19 20.78 -23.25 -2.16
N PHE A 20 22.01 -23.34 -1.67
CA PHE A 20 22.90 -22.20 -1.64
C PHE A 20 23.02 -21.71 -3.08
N ALA A 21 22.45 -20.53 -3.36
CA ALA A 21 22.66 -19.84 -4.61
C ALA A 21 24.18 -19.64 -4.75
N THR A 22 24.76 -20.26 -5.75
CA THR A 22 26.11 -19.91 -6.21
C THR A 22 26.06 -18.44 -6.57
N GLU A 23 26.85 -17.62 -5.92
CA GLU A 23 27.16 -16.26 -6.37
C GLU A 23 27.58 -16.36 -7.82
N ASN A 24 26.70 -15.96 -8.74
CA ASN A 24 27.07 -15.76 -10.14
C ASN A 24 28.02 -14.56 -10.14
N THR A 25 29.30 -14.83 -10.20
CA THR A 25 30.31 -13.81 -10.45
C THR A 25 29.98 -13.14 -11.76
N LEU A 26 29.57 -11.88 -11.70
CA LEU A 26 29.38 -11.02 -12.84
C LEU A 26 30.62 -11.13 -13.74
N ALA A 27 30.43 -11.66 -14.92
CA ALA A 27 31.52 -11.80 -15.90
C ALA A 27 31.90 -10.45 -16.56
N CYS A 28 31.25 -9.33 -16.15
CA CYS A 28 31.51 -7.99 -16.66
C CYS A 28 32.41 -7.22 -15.67
N PRO A 29 33.70 -6.97 -16.02
CA PRO A 29 34.54 -6.12 -15.22
C PRO A 29 34.00 -4.70 -15.14
N GLU A 30 34.13 -4.08 -13.95
CA GLU A 30 33.81 -2.66 -13.75
C GLU A 30 34.50 -1.79 -14.78
N GLY A 31 33.76 -0.83 -15.38
CA GLY A 31 34.28 0.07 -16.41
C GLY A 31 34.32 -0.48 -17.83
N THR A 32 33.90 -1.72 -18.08
CA THR A 32 33.77 -2.26 -19.44
C THR A 32 32.72 -1.45 -20.20
N VAL A 33 33.07 -0.93 -21.40
CA VAL A 33 32.10 -0.19 -22.24
C VAL A 33 31.02 -1.13 -22.74
N VAL A 34 29.77 -0.81 -22.40
CA VAL A 34 28.59 -1.57 -22.83
C VAL A 34 28.36 -1.34 -24.33
N SER A 35 28.52 -2.38 -25.14
CA SER A 35 28.35 -2.32 -26.59
C SER A 35 26.91 -2.53 -27.02
N SER A 36 26.20 -3.45 -26.35
CA SER A 36 24.79 -3.75 -26.62
C SER A 36 24.10 -4.30 -25.39
N ILE A 37 22.78 -4.20 -25.38
CA ILE A 37 21.90 -4.78 -24.33
C ILE A 37 20.88 -5.68 -25.02
N GLN A 38 20.74 -6.91 -24.53
CA GLN A 38 19.80 -7.91 -25.05
C GLN A 38 18.95 -8.46 -23.89
N PHE A 39 17.72 -8.85 -24.21
CA PHE A 39 16.78 -9.45 -23.28
C PHE A 39 16.39 -10.85 -23.69
N GLU A 40 16.35 -11.78 -22.74
CA GLU A 40 15.91 -13.15 -22.90
C GLU A 40 14.89 -13.50 -21.81
N GLY A 41 13.90 -14.35 -22.13
CA GLY A 41 12.89 -14.79 -21.18
C GLY A 41 11.72 -13.82 -20.98
N LEU A 42 11.61 -12.76 -21.81
CA LEU A 42 10.41 -11.92 -21.85
C LEU A 42 9.36 -12.59 -22.73
N GLU A 43 8.38 -13.26 -22.11
CA GLU A 43 7.30 -13.95 -22.82
C GLU A 43 6.08 -13.05 -23.03
N HIS A 44 5.74 -12.23 -22.03
CA HIS A 44 4.57 -11.38 -22.00
C HIS A 44 4.93 -9.91 -21.80
N THR A 45 5.97 -9.63 -21.03
CA THR A 45 6.44 -8.28 -20.73
C THR A 45 7.11 -7.66 -21.95
N LYS A 46 6.70 -6.45 -22.29
CA LYS A 46 7.32 -5.72 -23.42
C LYS A 46 8.71 -5.23 -23.04
N PRO A 47 9.69 -5.29 -23.94
CA PRO A 47 11.08 -4.87 -23.67
C PRO A 47 11.19 -3.47 -23.06
N ARG A 48 10.37 -2.52 -23.49
CA ARG A 48 10.37 -1.15 -22.97
C ARG A 48 10.09 -1.06 -21.47
N VAL A 49 9.36 -2.04 -20.88
CA VAL A 49 9.09 -2.10 -19.46
C VAL A 49 10.38 -2.34 -18.67
N VAL A 50 11.26 -3.15 -19.22
CA VAL A 50 12.57 -3.45 -18.64
C VAL A 50 13.55 -2.31 -18.92
N GLU A 51 13.62 -1.84 -20.17
CA GLU A 51 14.58 -0.83 -20.63
C GLU A 51 14.55 0.45 -19.79
N ARG A 52 13.37 0.87 -19.33
CA ARG A 52 13.21 2.09 -18.52
C ARG A 52 13.78 1.97 -17.11
N GLU A 53 13.95 0.75 -16.60
CA GLU A 53 14.51 0.50 -15.26
C GLU A 53 16.04 0.36 -15.28
N LEU A 54 16.65 0.24 -16.47
CA LEU A 54 18.08 0.08 -16.59
C LEU A 54 18.83 1.41 -16.40
N LEU A 55 19.91 1.35 -15.63
CA LEU A 55 20.85 2.45 -15.39
C LEU A 55 22.14 2.32 -16.18
N ASN A 56 22.56 1.08 -16.51
CA ASN A 56 23.65 0.83 -17.43
C ASN A 56 23.13 0.99 -18.87
N LYS A 57 23.75 1.86 -19.63
CA LYS A 57 23.32 2.19 -21.00
C LYS A 57 24.37 1.78 -22.02
N ALA A 58 23.94 1.45 -23.24
CA ALA A 58 24.88 1.22 -24.34
C ALA A 58 25.71 2.50 -24.61
N GLY A 59 27.00 2.33 -24.79
CA GLY A 59 27.98 3.40 -24.96
C GLY A 59 28.59 3.93 -23.65
N GLU A 60 28.09 3.52 -22.47
CA GLU A 60 28.61 3.92 -21.16
C GLU A 60 29.47 2.81 -20.53
N PRO A 61 30.36 3.16 -19.56
CA PRO A 61 31.04 2.17 -18.74
C PRO A 61 30.05 1.41 -17.87
N PHE A 62 30.16 0.09 -17.82
CA PHE A 62 29.38 -0.77 -16.90
C PHE A 62 29.74 -0.46 -15.45
N SER A 63 28.73 -0.41 -14.60
CA SER A 63 28.88 -0.29 -13.16
C SER A 63 28.09 -1.39 -12.43
N ALA A 64 28.80 -2.15 -11.60
CA ALA A 64 28.20 -3.17 -10.76
C ALA A 64 27.23 -2.57 -9.72
N GLU A 65 27.53 -1.39 -9.18
CA GLU A 65 26.64 -0.68 -8.26
C GLU A 65 25.32 -0.32 -8.94
N LYS A 66 25.37 0.20 -10.18
CA LYS A 66 24.17 0.46 -10.99
C LYS A 66 23.38 -0.84 -11.20
N PHE A 67 24.07 -1.94 -11.49
CA PHE A 67 23.40 -3.22 -11.74
C PHE A 67 22.67 -3.76 -10.50
N ASP A 68 23.27 -3.67 -9.33
CA ASP A 68 22.60 -4.08 -8.08
C ASP A 68 21.31 -3.28 -7.82
N LEU A 69 21.30 -1.99 -8.20
CA LEU A 69 20.12 -1.16 -8.10
C LEU A 69 19.09 -1.52 -9.18
N GLU A 70 19.51 -1.75 -10.43
CA GLU A 70 18.67 -2.25 -11.52
C GLU A 70 17.97 -3.55 -11.13
N LYS A 71 18.72 -4.50 -10.58
CA LYS A 71 18.17 -5.78 -10.14
C LYS A 71 17.01 -5.59 -9.14
N ARG A 72 17.19 -4.71 -8.15
CA ARG A 72 16.13 -4.41 -7.20
C ARG A 72 14.94 -3.74 -7.87
N ARG A 73 15.15 -2.73 -8.73
CA ARG A 73 14.06 -2.06 -9.46
C ARG A 73 13.26 -3.04 -10.31
N LEU A 74 13.96 -3.94 -11.04
CA LEU A 74 13.32 -4.97 -11.83
C LEU A 74 12.56 -6.00 -10.96
N GLN A 75 13.08 -6.32 -9.78
CA GLN A 75 12.38 -7.18 -8.82
C GLN A 75 11.14 -6.49 -8.22
N ASP A 76 11.19 -5.16 -8.04
CA ASP A 76 10.08 -4.38 -7.50
C ASP A 76 8.92 -4.19 -8.49
N LEU A 77 9.16 -4.44 -9.77
CA LEU A 77 8.06 -4.54 -10.74
C LEU A 77 7.11 -5.70 -10.41
N ASP A 78 7.56 -6.72 -9.63
CA ASP A 78 6.83 -7.96 -9.36
C ASP A 78 6.44 -8.75 -10.61
N LEU A 79 7.19 -8.55 -11.67
CA LEU A 79 6.99 -9.26 -12.94
C LEU A 79 7.94 -10.44 -13.08
N PHE A 80 9.00 -10.49 -12.26
CA PHE A 80 10.07 -11.46 -12.39
C PHE A 80 10.40 -12.13 -11.07
N THR A 81 10.58 -13.45 -11.09
CA THR A 81 11.12 -14.21 -9.94
C THR A 81 12.63 -14.16 -9.92
N GLU A 82 13.25 -14.15 -11.11
CA GLU A 82 14.70 -14.09 -11.27
C GLU A 82 15.08 -13.07 -12.32
N VAL A 83 16.14 -12.34 -12.03
CA VAL A 83 16.79 -11.40 -12.94
C VAL A 83 18.30 -11.66 -12.85
N SER A 84 18.92 -12.01 -13.96
CA SER A 84 20.37 -12.19 -14.07
C SER A 84 20.93 -11.44 -15.27
N VAL A 85 22.24 -11.16 -15.24
CA VAL A 85 22.94 -10.56 -16.37
C VAL A 85 24.21 -11.34 -16.66
N ASP A 86 24.40 -11.63 -17.94
CA ASP A 86 25.64 -12.13 -18.47
C ASP A 86 26.33 -11.04 -19.28
N CYS A 87 27.65 -10.96 -19.21
CA CYS A 87 28.45 -10.01 -19.97
C CYS A 87 29.50 -10.73 -20.79
N ASN A 88 29.48 -10.49 -22.08
CA ASN A 88 30.51 -11.03 -22.99
C ASN A 88 31.05 -9.93 -23.90
N GLY A 89 32.29 -9.47 -23.61
CA GLY A 89 32.95 -8.44 -24.41
C GLY A 89 32.19 -7.12 -24.52
N GLY A 90 31.46 -6.71 -23.43
CA GLY A 90 30.63 -5.51 -23.38
C GLY A 90 29.21 -5.72 -23.87
N ASN A 91 28.85 -6.91 -24.33
CA ASN A 91 27.43 -7.22 -24.63
C ASN A 91 26.75 -7.71 -23.36
N LEU A 92 25.80 -6.94 -22.84
CA LEU A 92 25.01 -7.30 -21.70
C LEU A 92 23.77 -8.08 -22.14
N LYS A 93 23.57 -9.27 -21.57
CA LYS A 93 22.41 -10.10 -21.80
C LYS A 93 21.66 -10.25 -20.48
N TYR A 94 20.51 -9.59 -20.33
CA TYR A 94 19.61 -9.76 -19.22
C TYR A 94 18.70 -10.96 -19.47
N SER A 95 18.64 -11.87 -18.51
CA SER A 95 17.75 -13.03 -18.54
C SER A 95 16.73 -12.94 -17.42
N PHE A 96 15.48 -13.20 -17.75
CA PHE A 96 14.33 -13.06 -16.87
C PHE A 96 13.57 -14.37 -16.76
N VAL A 97 13.01 -14.62 -15.58
CA VAL A 97 11.98 -15.63 -15.37
C VAL A 97 10.72 -14.89 -14.94
N GLU A 98 9.72 -14.82 -15.82
CA GLU A 98 8.47 -14.13 -15.55
C GLU A 98 7.64 -14.85 -14.48
N ILE A 99 7.00 -14.06 -13.62
CA ILE A 99 6.03 -14.56 -12.64
C ILE A 99 4.71 -14.90 -13.32
N PHE A 100 3.96 -15.80 -12.71
CA PHE A 100 2.59 -16.06 -13.15
C PHE A 100 1.73 -14.82 -12.89
N ARG A 101 1.29 -14.17 -13.95
CA ARG A 101 0.64 -12.86 -13.92
C ARG A 101 -0.75 -12.81 -13.29
N TRP A 102 -1.49 -13.95 -13.29
CA TRP A 102 -2.81 -14.02 -12.71
C TRP A 102 -2.72 -14.61 -11.30
N ILE A 103 -2.98 -13.80 -10.29
CA ILE A 103 -2.83 -14.19 -8.89
C ILE A 103 -4.20 -14.18 -8.23
N PRO A 104 -4.84 -15.35 -8.05
CA PRO A 104 -5.95 -15.47 -7.13
C PRO A 104 -5.39 -15.45 -5.70
N ALA A 105 -5.92 -14.60 -4.86
CA ALA A 105 -5.49 -14.47 -3.48
C ALA A 105 -6.69 -14.36 -2.52
N PRO A 106 -6.56 -14.83 -1.27
CA PRO A 106 -7.48 -14.40 -0.24
C PRO A 106 -7.31 -12.90 -0.03
N ALA A 107 -8.40 -12.16 -0.03
CA ALA A 107 -8.42 -10.77 0.38
C ALA A 107 -8.80 -10.69 1.85
N GLY A 108 -8.09 -9.85 2.61
CA GLY A 108 -8.43 -9.65 4.00
C GLY A 108 -7.69 -8.46 4.60
N LYS A 109 -8.40 -7.76 5.45
CA LYS A 109 -7.84 -6.63 6.21
C LYS A 109 -8.56 -6.53 7.55
N THR A 110 -7.86 -6.03 8.54
CA THR A 110 -8.50 -5.56 9.77
C THR A 110 -8.72 -4.06 9.61
N THR A 111 -9.97 -3.65 9.55
CA THR A 111 -10.34 -2.25 9.47
C THR A 111 -10.76 -1.72 10.82
N GLU A 112 -10.79 -0.42 10.91
CA GLU A 112 -11.28 0.29 12.09
C GLU A 112 -12.77 0.08 12.26
N ARG A 113 -13.50 0.08 11.16
CA ARG A 113 -14.96 0.06 11.11
C ARG A 113 -15.57 -1.35 11.17
N ASP A 114 -15.03 -2.26 10.33
CA ASP A 114 -15.67 -3.55 10.07
C ASP A 114 -14.99 -4.73 10.78
N GLY A 115 -13.97 -4.43 11.62
CA GLY A 115 -13.16 -5.46 12.24
C GLY A 115 -12.37 -6.27 11.20
N LEU A 116 -12.40 -7.60 11.28
CA LEU A 116 -11.77 -8.47 10.30
C LEU A 116 -12.68 -8.64 9.08
N MET A 117 -12.27 -8.10 7.95
CA MET A 117 -12.86 -8.39 6.65
C MET A 117 -12.14 -9.53 5.97
N ILE A 118 -12.89 -10.43 5.35
CA ILE A 118 -12.38 -11.59 4.61
C ILE A 118 -13.02 -11.66 3.23
N GLY A 119 -12.29 -12.16 2.26
CA GLY A 119 -12.79 -12.21 0.88
C GLY A 119 -11.84 -12.83 -0.10
N LEU A 120 -12.04 -12.51 -1.37
CA LEU A 120 -11.23 -13.00 -2.49
C LEU A 120 -10.80 -11.83 -3.37
N ALA A 121 -9.60 -11.95 -3.92
CA ALA A 121 -9.04 -11.06 -4.91
C ALA A 121 -8.57 -11.84 -6.13
N LEU A 122 -8.61 -11.19 -7.30
CA LEU A 122 -7.98 -11.67 -8.51
C LEU A 122 -7.20 -10.51 -9.12
N ALA A 123 -5.88 -10.63 -9.12
CA ALA A 123 -4.98 -9.64 -9.71
C ALA A 123 -4.38 -10.12 -11.02
N ASN A 124 -4.19 -9.19 -11.96
CA ASN A 124 -3.29 -9.34 -13.09
C ASN A 124 -2.17 -8.31 -12.97
N LEU A 125 -0.94 -8.77 -12.81
CA LEU A 125 0.22 -7.92 -12.54
C LEU A 125 0.79 -7.24 -13.78
N ASN A 126 0.40 -7.68 -14.99
CA ASN A 126 0.98 -7.21 -16.24
C ASN A 126 -0.03 -7.24 -17.39
N VAL A 127 -1.05 -6.41 -17.30
CA VAL A 127 -2.06 -6.28 -18.36
C VAL A 127 -1.41 -5.76 -19.62
N LEU A 128 -1.63 -6.43 -20.75
CA LEU A 128 -1.06 -6.11 -22.06
C LEU A 128 0.48 -6.14 -22.11
N GLY A 129 1.18 -6.61 -21.07
CA GLY A 129 2.64 -6.61 -21.01
C GLY A 129 3.25 -5.22 -20.75
N GLU A 130 2.47 -4.28 -20.20
CA GLU A 130 2.85 -2.87 -20.06
C GLU A 130 3.15 -2.45 -18.61
N ASP A 131 3.27 -3.42 -17.68
CA ASP A 131 3.34 -3.13 -16.25
C ASP A 131 2.10 -2.37 -15.76
N ILE A 132 0.95 -2.70 -16.35
CA ILE A 132 -0.34 -2.27 -15.84
C ILE A 132 -0.82 -3.36 -14.89
N ARG A 133 -1.11 -3.01 -13.67
CA ARG A 133 -1.73 -3.88 -12.67
C ARG A 133 -3.22 -3.62 -12.65
N ALA A 134 -3.99 -4.68 -12.52
CA ALA A 134 -5.44 -4.58 -12.32
C ALA A 134 -5.87 -5.64 -11.33
N GLU A 135 -6.76 -5.29 -10.44
CA GLU A 135 -7.25 -6.18 -9.38
C GLU A 135 -8.74 -5.95 -9.13
N VAL A 136 -9.46 -7.03 -8.98
CA VAL A 136 -10.84 -7.03 -8.47
C VAL A 136 -10.87 -7.73 -7.13
N GLN A 137 -11.63 -7.18 -6.18
CA GLN A 137 -11.76 -7.72 -4.84
C GLN A 137 -13.21 -7.72 -4.39
N TYR A 138 -13.53 -8.71 -3.58
CA TYR A 138 -14.73 -8.78 -2.78
C TYR A 138 -14.36 -9.12 -1.36
N ARG A 139 -14.88 -8.38 -0.40
CA ARG A 139 -14.70 -8.63 1.04
C ARG A 139 -16.03 -8.51 1.76
N THR A 140 -16.15 -9.22 2.87
CA THR A 140 -17.28 -9.10 3.80
C THR A 140 -16.76 -9.16 5.22
N SER A 141 -17.44 -8.50 6.16
CA SER A 141 -17.08 -8.56 7.58
C SER A 141 -17.26 -9.97 8.12
N SER A 142 -16.33 -10.42 8.95
CA SER A 142 -16.45 -11.71 9.65
C SER A 142 -17.50 -11.66 10.76
N GLU A 143 -17.83 -10.47 11.27
CA GLU A 143 -18.82 -10.26 12.34
C GLU A 143 -20.22 -10.06 11.77
N ARG A 144 -20.33 -9.38 10.61
CA ARG A 144 -21.56 -9.12 9.86
C ARG A 144 -21.46 -9.73 8.46
N PHE A 145 -21.36 -11.05 8.43
CA PHE A 145 -21.16 -11.79 7.19
C PHE A 145 -22.32 -11.59 6.20
N LEU A 146 -22.00 -11.13 4.99
CA LEU A 146 -22.91 -10.72 3.91
C LEU A 146 -23.76 -9.47 4.20
N ASP A 147 -23.69 -8.88 5.37
CA ASP A 147 -24.38 -7.61 5.66
C ASP A 147 -23.44 -6.42 5.41
N ASN A 148 -22.15 -6.55 5.78
CA ASN A 148 -21.14 -5.54 5.49
C ASN A 148 -20.23 -6.06 4.36
N ASN A 149 -20.35 -5.44 3.18
CA ASN A 149 -19.67 -5.85 1.96
C ASN A 149 -18.85 -4.72 1.34
N GLU A 150 -17.76 -5.10 0.71
CA GLU A 150 -16.92 -4.20 -0.05
C GLU A 150 -16.56 -4.84 -1.40
N TYR A 151 -16.78 -4.10 -2.48
CA TYR A 151 -16.39 -4.47 -3.83
C TYR A 151 -15.39 -3.43 -4.32
N ALA A 152 -14.23 -3.88 -4.75
CA ALA A 152 -13.18 -2.97 -5.21
C ALA A 152 -12.65 -3.37 -6.59
N PHE A 153 -12.29 -2.37 -7.36
CA PHE A 153 -11.48 -2.50 -8.56
C PHE A 153 -10.34 -1.49 -8.49
N TYR A 154 -9.13 -1.97 -8.66
CA TYR A 154 -7.92 -1.17 -8.70
C TYR A 154 -7.24 -1.36 -10.04
N ALA A 155 -6.64 -0.29 -10.57
CA ALA A 155 -5.75 -0.36 -11.70
C ALA A 155 -4.66 0.70 -11.58
N SER A 156 -3.41 0.35 -11.89
CA SER A 156 -2.30 1.30 -11.79
C SER A 156 -1.18 0.96 -12.76
N SER A 157 -0.39 1.98 -13.11
CA SER A 157 0.88 1.81 -13.81
C SER A 157 1.79 2.99 -13.51
N PRO A 158 3.11 2.81 -13.45
CA PRO A 158 4.06 3.91 -13.29
C PRO A 158 4.20 4.79 -14.55
N TYR A 159 3.60 4.38 -15.68
CA TYR A 159 3.70 5.08 -16.96
C TYR A 159 2.36 5.14 -17.68
N LEU A 160 2.07 6.28 -18.27
CA LEU A 160 0.91 6.47 -19.14
C LEU A 160 1.39 6.92 -20.53
N PHE A 161 1.03 6.19 -21.59
CA PHE A 161 1.42 6.46 -22.98
C PHE A 161 2.94 6.61 -23.19
N GLY A 162 3.76 5.92 -22.38
CA GLY A 162 5.23 6.00 -22.43
C GLY A 162 5.84 7.22 -21.74
N LEU A 163 5.03 8.10 -21.18
CA LEU A 163 5.46 9.20 -20.34
C LEU A 163 5.69 8.72 -18.89
N PRO A 164 6.61 9.34 -18.14
CA PRO A 164 6.80 9.07 -16.72
C PRO A 164 5.67 9.68 -15.89
N LEU A 165 4.44 9.35 -16.25
CA LEU A 165 3.19 9.72 -15.63
C LEU A 165 2.57 8.48 -15.02
N GLY A 166 2.86 8.26 -13.74
CA GLY A 166 2.20 7.26 -12.93
C GLY A 166 0.73 7.60 -12.75
N TRP A 167 -0.10 6.59 -12.73
CA TRP A 167 -1.52 6.74 -12.45
C TRP A 167 -2.01 5.58 -11.59
N ASN A 168 -2.99 5.87 -10.75
CA ASN A 168 -3.69 4.92 -9.93
C ASN A 168 -5.18 5.23 -9.99
N PHE A 169 -5.97 4.22 -10.34
CA PHE A 169 -7.43 4.29 -10.39
C PHE A 169 -8.00 3.35 -9.35
N GLU A 170 -8.93 3.86 -8.55
CA GLU A 170 -9.68 3.10 -7.57
C GLU A 170 -11.17 3.27 -7.81
N PHE A 171 -11.89 2.17 -7.79
CA PHE A 171 -13.33 2.11 -7.68
C PHE A 171 -13.68 1.26 -6.48
N LEU A 172 -14.46 1.82 -5.57
CA LEU A 172 -14.91 1.13 -4.36
C LEU A 172 -16.42 1.27 -4.22
N ARG A 173 -17.09 0.18 -3.93
CA ARG A 173 -18.48 0.15 -3.47
C ARG A 173 -18.49 -0.47 -2.10
N THR A 174 -19.01 0.29 -1.13
CA THR A 174 -19.21 -0.16 0.23
C THR A 174 -20.70 -0.27 0.49
N ASP A 175 -21.10 -1.34 1.14
CA ASP A 175 -22.46 -1.57 1.63
C ASP A 175 -22.31 -2.13 3.04
N SER A 176 -22.33 -1.25 4.03
CA SER A 176 -22.01 -1.62 5.40
C SER A 176 -22.59 -0.63 6.41
N TYR A 177 -22.71 -1.07 7.65
CA TYR A 177 -23.01 -0.20 8.76
C TYR A 177 -21.73 0.18 9.51
N ASP A 178 -21.46 1.48 9.65
CA ASP A 178 -20.33 2.01 10.39
C ASP A 178 -20.72 2.17 11.88
N ASP A 179 -20.37 1.17 12.69
CA ASP A 179 -20.64 1.17 14.14
C ASP A 179 -19.84 2.27 14.88
N ILE A 180 -18.77 2.77 14.30
CA ILE A 180 -17.91 3.79 14.93
C ILE A 180 -18.55 5.16 14.83
N ARG A 181 -19.09 5.50 13.66
CA ARG A 181 -19.70 6.79 13.37
C ARG A 181 -21.21 6.75 13.44
N ASP A 182 -21.77 5.55 13.57
CA ASP A 182 -23.20 5.25 13.73
C ASP A 182 -24.04 5.69 12.52
N TYR A 183 -23.71 5.18 11.33
CA TYR A 183 -24.46 5.43 10.12
C TYR A 183 -24.37 4.26 9.11
N GLN A 184 -25.34 4.21 8.17
CA GLN A 184 -25.26 3.31 7.02
C GLN A 184 -24.31 3.89 5.97
N ASP A 185 -23.25 3.15 5.64
CA ASP A 185 -22.27 3.51 4.61
C ASP A 185 -22.56 2.72 3.33
N ASP A 186 -23.57 3.15 2.58
CA ASP A 186 -23.78 2.71 1.22
C ASP A 186 -23.11 3.73 0.30
N SER A 187 -21.87 3.47 -0.09
CA SER A 187 -21.09 4.48 -0.78
C SER A 187 -20.42 3.97 -2.05
N TRP A 188 -20.22 4.91 -2.97
CA TRP A 188 -19.39 4.77 -4.15
C TRP A 188 -18.19 5.71 -4.04
N LEU A 189 -17.02 5.20 -4.37
CA LEU A 189 -15.81 5.99 -4.54
C LEU A 189 -15.23 5.71 -5.93
N ILE A 190 -14.91 6.78 -6.64
CA ILE A 190 -14.07 6.74 -7.83
C ILE A 190 -12.92 7.69 -7.58
N ASP A 191 -11.69 7.20 -7.62
CA ASP A 191 -10.50 7.99 -7.37
C ASP A 191 -9.47 7.79 -8.48
N LEU A 192 -8.87 8.88 -8.93
CA LEU A 192 -7.77 8.90 -9.89
C LEU A 192 -6.63 9.75 -9.35
N ASP A 193 -5.54 9.08 -9.04
CA ASP A 193 -4.28 9.74 -8.69
C ASP A 193 -3.34 9.77 -9.88
N LEU A 194 -2.61 10.85 -10.02
CA LEU A 194 -1.58 11.08 -11.02
C LEU A 194 -0.26 11.46 -10.35
N ASP A 195 0.83 10.93 -10.84
CA ASP A 195 2.19 11.20 -10.39
C ASP A 195 3.08 11.46 -11.61
N TYR A 196 3.40 12.72 -11.89
CA TYR A 196 4.29 13.09 -12.98
C TYR A 196 5.70 13.32 -12.44
N GLN A 197 6.64 12.46 -12.85
CA GLN A 197 8.06 12.61 -12.50
C GLN A 197 8.68 13.78 -13.27
N LEU A 198 8.78 14.93 -12.62
CA LEU A 198 9.37 16.15 -13.19
C LEU A 198 10.90 16.09 -13.22
N LEU A 199 11.52 15.57 -12.17
CA LEU A 199 12.95 15.36 -12.00
C LEU A 199 13.20 13.97 -11.40
N PRO A 200 14.42 13.43 -11.41
CA PRO A 200 14.71 12.07 -10.91
C PRO A 200 14.17 11.75 -9.51
N HIS A 201 14.03 12.76 -8.66
CA HIS A 201 13.56 12.60 -7.27
C HIS A 201 12.41 13.52 -6.91
N LEU A 202 11.80 14.18 -7.88
CA LEU A 202 10.70 15.11 -7.68
C LEU A 202 9.54 14.78 -8.59
N SER A 203 8.40 14.51 -8.01
CA SER A 203 7.13 14.34 -8.71
C SER A 203 6.14 15.46 -8.36
N ILE A 204 5.33 15.82 -9.34
CA ILE A 204 4.11 16.60 -9.15
C ILE A 204 2.95 15.62 -9.07
N LEU A 205 2.11 15.81 -8.08
CA LEU A 205 1.02 14.94 -7.75
C LEU A 205 -0.31 15.61 -8.02
N GLY A 206 -1.27 14.84 -8.52
CA GLY A 206 -2.64 15.30 -8.70
C GLY A 206 -3.61 14.21 -8.24
N THR A 207 -4.75 14.59 -7.68
CA THR A 207 -5.83 13.66 -7.36
C THR A 207 -7.17 14.27 -7.70
N VAL A 208 -8.07 13.44 -8.21
CA VAL A 208 -9.48 13.75 -8.40
C VAL A 208 -10.28 12.57 -7.89
N ALA A 209 -11.16 12.81 -6.93
CA ALA A 209 -12.05 11.77 -6.45
C ALA A 209 -13.50 12.24 -6.43
N TYR A 210 -14.39 11.30 -6.65
CA TYR A 210 -15.84 11.43 -6.46
C TYR A 210 -16.28 10.38 -5.46
N ARG A 211 -17.02 10.82 -4.44
CA ARG A 211 -17.62 9.95 -3.46
C ARG A 211 -19.09 10.31 -3.28
N GLU A 212 -19.93 9.31 -3.40
CA GLU A 212 -21.36 9.40 -3.08
C GLU A 212 -21.65 8.50 -1.90
N LEU A 213 -22.27 9.06 -0.87
CA LEU A 213 -22.76 8.33 0.29
C LEU A 213 -24.29 8.32 0.21
N GLU A 214 -24.85 7.16 -0.10
CA GLU A 214 -26.26 6.92 0.00
C GLU A 214 -26.59 6.72 1.49
N LYS A 215 -27.58 7.43 2.03
CA LYS A 215 -28.02 7.30 3.42
C LYS A 215 -26.98 7.71 4.49
N ALA A 216 -26.17 8.72 4.21
CA ALA A 216 -25.09 9.18 5.10
C ALA A 216 -25.56 9.83 6.41
N VAL A 217 -26.85 9.91 6.71
CA VAL A 217 -27.36 10.68 7.82
C VAL A 217 -28.06 9.86 8.89
N PHE A 218 -27.74 10.22 10.08
CA PHE A 218 -27.98 9.65 11.41
C PHE A 218 -29.44 9.44 11.80
N THR A 219 -30.42 9.89 11.00
CA THR A 219 -31.84 9.90 11.44
C THR A 219 -32.89 9.71 10.35
N PHE A 220 -32.56 9.74 9.06
CA PHE A 220 -33.56 9.64 7.99
C PHE A 220 -33.07 8.86 6.77
N ASP A 221 -33.93 8.00 6.23
CA ASP A 221 -33.63 7.05 5.14
C ASP A 221 -33.37 7.70 3.74
N GLU A 222 -33.35 9.03 3.61
CA GLU A 222 -33.34 9.72 2.32
C GLU A 222 -32.19 10.70 2.13
N ASP A 223 -31.25 10.77 3.07
CA ASP A 223 -30.21 11.79 3.02
C ASP A 223 -28.93 11.21 2.39
N SER A 224 -28.44 11.83 1.32
CA SER A 224 -27.19 11.49 0.62
C SER A 224 -26.21 12.64 0.66
N ALA A 225 -24.93 12.33 0.54
CA ALA A 225 -23.87 13.31 0.37
C ALA A 225 -23.04 12.99 -0.85
N GLU A 226 -22.80 13.98 -1.70
CA GLU A 226 -21.87 13.91 -2.83
C GLU A 226 -20.65 14.77 -2.54
N LEU A 227 -19.47 14.20 -2.69
CA LEU A 227 -18.21 14.90 -2.47
C LEU A 227 -17.32 14.78 -3.69
N TRP A 228 -16.77 15.92 -4.09
CA TRP A 228 -15.68 15.98 -5.07
C TRP A 228 -14.40 16.42 -4.37
N GLU A 229 -13.33 15.70 -4.63
CA GLU A 229 -12.00 16.00 -4.09
C GLU A 229 -11.06 16.37 -5.22
N TYR A 230 -10.35 17.49 -5.09
CA TYR A 230 -9.36 17.96 -6.05
C TYR A 230 -8.07 18.30 -5.30
N GLY A 231 -7.01 17.58 -5.59
CA GLY A 231 -5.74 17.76 -4.89
C GLY A 231 -4.58 18.03 -5.83
N LEU A 232 -3.66 18.84 -5.36
CA LEU A 232 -2.35 19.07 -5.97
C LEU A 232 -1.27 18.97 -4.90
N GLY A 233 -0.14 18.41 -5.30
CA GLY A 233 0.96 18.20 -4.37
C GLY A 233 2.29 17.94 -5.06
N PHE A 234 3.25 17.57 -4.24
CA PHE A 234 4.56 17.15 -4.71
C PHE A 234 5.12 16.06 -3.80
N ALA A 235 6.02 15.26 -4.36
CA ALA A 235 6.77 14.27 -3.60
C ALA A 235 8.26 14.34 -3.94
N PHE A 236 9.08 14.18 -2.90
CA PHE A 236 10.50 13.90 -3.03
C PHE A 236 10.76 12.45 -2.67
N ASP A 237 11.32 11.68 -3.58
CA ASP A 237 11.61 10.24 -3.39
C ASP A 237 13.09 9.94 -3.63
N PHE A 238 13.81 9.70 -2.53
CA PHE A 238 15.19 9.30 -2.50
C PHE A 238 15.36 7.85 -1.98
N ARG A 239 14.28 7.06 -2.00
CA ARG A 239 14.33 5.66 -1.60
C ARG A 239 15.08 4.83 -2.63
N ASP A 240 15.73 3.78 -2.17
CA ASP A 240 16.38 2.80 -3.06
C ASP A 240 15.36 2.04 -3.92
N THR A 241 14.19 1.73 -3.34
CA THR A 241 13.07 1.07 -4.00
C THR A 241 11.74 1.61 -3.44
N LYS A 242 10.66 1.54 -4.22
CA LYS A 242 9.33 1.96 -3.76
C LYS A 242 8.69 0.93 -2.83
N ILE A 243 9.04 -0.32 -3.01
CA ILE A 243 8.49 -1.48 -2.32
C ILE A 243 9.62 -2.16 -1.56
N ASP A 244 9.35 -2.63 -0.34
CA ASP A 244 10.36 -3.19 0.57
C ASP A 244 11.59 -2.26 0.71
N THR A 245 11.34 -0.96 0.82
CA THR A 245 12.37 0.08 0.97
C THR A 245 13.30 -0.25 2.13
N ARG A 246 14.61 -0.19 1.88
CA ARG A 246 15.63 -0.42 2.91
C ARG A 246 16.44 0.82 3.24
N LYS A 247 16.56 1.74 2.29
CA LYS A 247 17.38 2.93 2.45
C LYS A 247 16.73 4.14 1.77
N GLY A 248 16.87 5.30 2.39
CA GLY A 248 16.51 6.58 1.79
C GLY A 248 15.37 7.26 2.50
N VAL A 249 14.89 8.33 1.90
CA VAL A 249 13.83 9.16 2.46
C VAL A 249 12.76 9.43 1.40
N TYR A 250 11.52 9.55 1.86
CA TYR A 250 10.39 9.98 1.09
C TYR A 250 9.70 11.12 1.82
N TYR A 251 9.24 12.12 1.07
CA TYR A 251 8.42 13.20 1.60
C TYR A 251 7.35 13.56 0.59
N GLU A 252 6.11 13.60 1.04
CA GLU A 252 4.95 14.01 0.26
C GLU A 252 4.21 15.13 0.95
N TYR A 253 3.72 16.05 0.15
CA TYR A 253 2.80 17.10 0.55
C TYR A 253 1.66 17.18 -0.46
N MET A 254 0.43 17.17 0.01
CA MET A 254 -0.78 17.29 -0.79
C MET A 254 -1.73 18.30 -0.16
N LEU A 255 -2.27 19.17 -0.97
CA LEU A 255 -3.37 20.05 -0.62
C LEU A 255 -4.60 19.64 -1.44
N THR A 256 -5.65 19.21 -0.77
CA THR A 256 -6.89 18.76 -1.38
C THR A 256 -8.04 19.67 -0.96
N HIS A 257 -8.82 20.13 -1.92
CA HIS A 257 -10.10 20.80 -1.71
C HIS A 257 -11.21 19.76 -1.80
N VAL A 258 -12.03 19.66 -0.77
CA VAL A 258 -13.19 18.78 -0.72
C VAL A 258 -14.44 19.63 -0.85
N LYS A 259 -15.12 19.46 -1.96
CA LYS A 259 -16.36 20.16 -2.29
C LYS A 259 -17.55 19.25 -2.08
N GLN A 260 -18.50 19.70 -1.29
CA GLN A 260 -19.77 19.03 -1.12
C GLN A 260 -20.81 19.62 -2.08
N LEU A 261 -21.53 18.74 -2.81
CA LEU A 261 -22.51 19.14 -3.81
C LEU A 261 -23.94 19.05 -3.28
N ASP A 262 -24.23 18.14 -2.34
CA ASP A 262 -25.54 17.92 -1.81
C ASP A 262 -25.71 18.42 -0.37
N ARG A 263 -26.96 18.58 0.01
CA ARG A 263 -27.36 19.01 1.34
C ARG A 263 -27.53 17.81 2.24
N ILE A 264 -27.08 17.93 3.45
CA ILE A 264 -27.28 16.93 4.50
C ILE A 264 -28.33 17.47 5.48
N ALA A 265 -29.41 16.72 5.71
CA ALA A 265 -30.34 17.03 6.77
C ALA A 265 -29.73 16.61 8.12
N ILE A 266 -29.55 17.55 9.05
CA ILE A 266 -28.88 17.30 10.34
C ILE A 266 -29.86 17.26 11.53
N CYS A 267 -31.16 17.50 11.35
CA CYS A 267 -32.05 17.54 12.48
C CYS A 267 -33.39 16.83 12.26
N GLY A 268 -33.99 16.33 13.34
CA GLY A 268 -35.29 15.67 13.34
C GLY A 268 -36.42 16.56 12.88
N GLY A 269 -36.31 17.06 11.67
CA GLY A 269 -37.32 17.95 11.11
C GLY A 269 -36.81 18.80 9.99
N ARG A 270 -36.95 19.60 9.34
CA ARG A 270 -36.70 20.40 8.14
C ARG A 270 -35.46 21.31 8.23
N CYS A 271 -34.43 20.88 8.90
CA CYS A 271 -33.18 21.65 8.90
C CYS A 271 -32.25 21.12 7.83
N TYR A 272 -31.88 21.98 6.93
CA TYR A 272 -30.87 21.69 5.89
C TYR A 272 -29.65 22.54 6.22
N THR A 273 -28.49 21.92 6.37
CA THR A 273 -27.22 22.62 6.28
C THR A 273 -26.66 22.39 4.89
N GLU A 274 -26.29 23.47 4.23
CA GLU A 274 -25.44 23.35 3.06
C GLU A 274 -24.12 22.76 3.54
N GLY A 275 -23.62 21.73 2.86
CA GLY A 275 -22.31 21.22 3.12
C GLY A 275 -21.30 22.31 2.90
N GLU A 276 -20.44 22.51 3.90
CA GLU A 276 -19.35 23.45 3.76
C GLU A 276 -18.15 22.74 3.13
N ASP A 277 -17.56 23.39 2.13
CA ASP A 277 -16.31 22.95 1.53
C ASP A 277 -15.19 23.05 2.59
N TYR A 278 -14.28 22.07 2.57
CA TYR A 278 -13.11 22.13 3.43
C TYR A 278 -11.83 21.81 2.67
N TRP A 279 -10.72 22.13 3.26
CA TRP A 279 -9.39 21.78 2.75
C TRP A 279 -8.78 20.65 3.58
N GLU A 280 -8.05 19.78 2.92
CA GLU A 280 -7.19 18.80 3.60
C GLU A 280 -5.73 19.07 3.22
N LEU A 281 -4.90 19.19 4.23
CA LEU A 281 -3.45 19.27 4.13
C LEU A 281 -2.88 17.92 4.58
N LEU A 282 -2.26 17.20 3.67
CA LEU A 282 -1.58 15.94 3.95
C LEU A 282 -0.06 16.13 3.87
N THR A 283 0.65 15.59 4.85
CA THR A 283 2.10 15.45 4.84
C THR A 283 2.46 14.04 5.25
N ASP A 284 3.25 13.35 4.43
CA ASP A 284 3.79 12.01 4.69
C ASP A 284 5.32 12.06 4.57
N ALA A 285 6.01 11.74 5.64
CA ALA A 285 7.46 11.69 5.70
C ALA A 285 7.91 10.30 6.14
N ARG A 286 8.83 9.69 5.37
CA ARG A 286 9.36 8.35 5.64
C ARG A 286 10.87 8.36 5.54
N ALA A 287 11.53 7.63 6.42
CA ALA A 287 12.98 7.47 6.41
C ALA A 287 13.35 6.02 6.70
N TYR A 288 14.35 5.50 6.00
CA TYR A 288 14.81 4.13 6.14
C TYR A 288 16.33 4.07 6.19
N TYR A 289 16.86 3.28 7.10
CA TYR A 289 18.28 3.12 7.28
C TYR A 289 18.66 1.66 7.55
N PRO A 290 19.49 1.02 6.70
CA PRO A 290 19.90 -0.36 6.88
C PRO A 290 21.13 -0.47 7.76
N VAL A 291 21.14 -1.47 8.67
CA VAL A 291 22.30 -1.86 9.47
C VAL A 291 22.44 -3.38 9.44
N GLY A 292 23.28 -3.90 8.56
CA GLY A 292 23.38 -5.35 8.33
C GLY A 292 22.02 -5.93 7.89
N PRO A 293 21.49 -6.96 8.57
CA PRO A 293 20.19 -7.54 8.27
C PRO A 293 19.00 -6.72 8.79
N PHE A 294 19.27 -5.64 9.53
CA PHE A 294 18.24 -4.79 10.12
C PHE A 294 17.94 -3.60 9.22
N VAL A 295 16.67 -3.20 9.18
CA VAL A 295 16.19 -1.99 8.52
C VAL A 295 15.35 -1.20 9.50
N THR A 296 15.88 -0.07 9.96
CA THR A 296 15.14 0.88 10.78
C THR A 296 14.31 1.77 9.90
N GLY A 297 13.00 1.82 10.12
CA GLY A 297 12.03 2.67 9.43
C GLY A 297 11.38 3.66 10.39
N ALA A 298 11.13 4.86 9.89
CA ALA A 298 10.31 5.87 10.56
C ALA A 298 9.32 6.47 9.56
N THR A 299 8.05 6.53 9.94
CA THR A 299 6.99 7.16 9.14
C THR A 299 6.23 8.15 10.01
N ALA A 300 6.02 9.36 9.51
CA ALA A 300 5.18 10.37 10.14
C ALA A 300 4.17 10.88 9.12
N LEU A 301 2.89 10.75 9.47
CA LEU A 301 1.76 11.23 8.66
C LEU A 301 1.03 12.32 9.47
N VAL A 302 0.66 13.42 8.81
CA VAL A 302 -0.22 14.43 9.39
C VAL A 302 -1.29 14.77 8.35
N ARG A 303 -2.55 14.74 8.78
CA ARG A 303 -3.68 15.30 8.02
C ARG A 303 -4.37 16.37 8.84
N TYR A 304 -4.42 17.56 8.28
CA TYR A 304 -5.02 18.73 8.91
C TYR A 304 -6.15 19.26 8.02
N ARG A 305 -7.36 19.34 8.55
CA ARG A 305 -8.58 19.74 7.83
C ARG A 305 -9.17 21.01 8.44
N PRO A 306 -8.75 22.19 7.99
CA PRO A 306 -9.42 23.44 8.40
C PRO A 306 -10.79 23.54 7.72
N GLY A 307 -11.78 23.91 8.48
CA GLY A 307 -13.17 24.04 8.07
C GLY A 307 -14.11 23.15 8.87
N GLU A 308 -15.35 23.07 8.46
CA GLU A 308 -16.35 22.18 9.05
C GLU A 308 -16.35 20.85 8.30
N VAL A 309 -15.97 19.79 9.01
CA VAL A 309 -15.92 18.43 8.49
C VAL A 309 -17.08 17.64 9.11
N TYR A 310 -17.78 16.90 8.28
CA TYR A 310 -18.88 16.07 8.77
C TYR A 310 -18.38 14.84 9.52
N ARG A 311 -19.17 14.36 10.47
CA ARG A 311 -18.82 13.24 11.33
C ARG A 311 -18.50 11.96 10.56
N PHE A 312 -19.12 11.69 9.42
CA PHE A 312 -18.82 10.53 8.58
C PHE A 312 -17.40 10.58 7.99
N ASP A 313 -16.77 11.78 7.94
CA ASP A 313 -15.42 11.97 7.47
C ASP A 313 -14.39 12.12 8.60
N TYR A 314 -14.79 12.00 9.85
CA TYR A 314 -13.85 12.06 10.98
C TYR A 314 -12.87 10.89 10.93
N PHE A 315 -11.62 11.17 11.22
CA PHE A 315 -10.60 10.16 11.40
C PHE A 315 -10.86 9.34 12.66
N SER A 316 -10.51 8.08 12.58
CA SER A 316 -10.45 7.13 13.67
C SER A 316 -9.16 6.34 13.53
N HIS A 317 -8.50 6.00 14.60
CA HIS A 317 -7.27 5.22 14.56
C HIS A 317 -7.45 3.85 15.21
N GLY A 318 -7.04 2.83 14.49
CA GLY A 318 -7.03 1.45 14.91
C GLY A 318 -6.77 0.54 13.72
N GLY A 319 -6.16 -0.58 13.94
CA GLY A 319 -5.85 -1.52 12.87
C GLY A 319 -4.40 -1.46 12.37
N VAL A 320 -4.11 -2.37 11.45
CA VAL A 320 -2.75 -2.67 11.00
C VAL A 320 -2.10 -1.52 10.20
N ASN A 321 -2.90 -0.63 9.63
CA ASN A 321 -2.41 0.45 8.77
C ASN A 321 -2.30 1.81 9.48
N SER A 322 -2.80 1.93 10.71
CA SER A 322 -2.78 3.18 11.45
C SER A 322 -2.16 3.01 12.83
N TYR A 323 -2.89 2.44 13.77
CA TYR A 323 -2.48 2.33 15.16
C TYR A 323 -2.78 0.93 15.71
N ARG A 324 -1.74 0.16 16.03
CA ARG A 324 -1.85 -1.24 16.45
C ARG A 324 -2.06 -1.42 17.96
N GLY A 325 -2.51 -0.40 18.63
CA GLY A 325 -2.89 -0.48 20.04
C GLY A 325 -4.32 -0.94 20.28
N ARG A 326 -5.18 -0.85 19.26
CA ARG A 326 -6.60 -1.18 19.35
C ARG A 326 -7.21 -1.42 17.98
N TYR A 327 -8.36 -2.06 17.96
CA TYR A 327 -9.33 -1.85 16.88
C TYR A 327 -10.01 -0.50 17.12
N ALA A 328 -10.43 0.18 16.07
CA ALA A 328 -11.06 1.47 16.24
C ALA A 328 -12.39 1.35 17.03
N ASP A 329 -12.67 2.39 17.73
CA ASP A 329 -13.94 2.57 18.45
C ASP A 329 -14.40 4.02 18.27
N GLY A 330 -15.69 4.27 18.49
CA GLY A 330 -16.29 5.61 18.39
C GLY A 330 -15.86 6.60 19.49
N GLU A 331 -15.02 6.19 20.43
CA GLU A 331 -14.58 7.04 21.53
C GLU A 331 -13.56 8.09 21.09
N ARG A 332 -12.80 7.81 20.00
CA ARG A 332 -11.76 8.72 19.50
C ARG A 332 -11.95 9.01 18.02
N LEU A 333 -12.81 9.97 17.77
CA LEU A 333 -13.04 10.54 16.46
C LEU A 333 -12.52 11.98 16.40
N GLY A 334 -11.93 12.38 15.30
CA GLY A 334 -11.48 13.75 15.11
C GLY A 334 -11.29 14.18 13.67
N VAL A 335 -11.25 15.48 13.52
CA VAL A 335 -11.11 16.16 12.23
C VAL A 335 -9.67 16.14 11.74
N HIS A 336 -8.73 16.17 12.68
CA HIS A 336 -7.28 16.21 12.38
C HIS A 336 -6.61 14.98 12.96
N GLU A 337 -5.56 14.52 12.30
CA GLU A 337 -4.78 13.38 12.78
C GLU A 337 -3.27 13.57 12.59
N ALA A 338 -2.50 12.90 13.44
CA ALA A 338 -1.10 12.63 13.21
C ALA A 338 -0.75 11.21 13.65
N LEU A 339 0.02 10.54 12.83
CA LEU A 339 0.51 9.17 13.06
C LEU A 339 2.03 9.16 13.03
N LEU A 340 2.64 8.44 13.97
CA LEU A 340 4.06 8.14 13.99
C LEU A 340 4.22 6.63 14.04
N ASN A 341 4.99 6.08 13.11
CA ASN A 341 5.41 4.69 13.17
C ASN A 341 6.94 4.63 13.19
N LEU A 342 7.48 3.90 14.18
CA LEU A 342 8.89 3.56 14.27
C LEU A 342 8.98 2.03 14.17
N GLU A 343 9.71 1.52 13.20
CA GLU A 343 9.75 0.10 12.87
C GLU A 343 11.19 -0.38 12.73
N GLU A 344 11.50 -1.51 13.35
CA GLU A 344 12.72 -2.26 13.12
C GLU A 344 12.37 -3.58 12.45
N ARG A 345 12.91 -3.81 11.24
CA ARG A 345 12.72 -5.03 10.46
C ARG A 345 14.01 -5.83 10.43
N PHE A 346 13.96 -7.07 10.86
CA PHE A 346 15.03 -8.04 10.67
C PHE A 346 14.72 -8.91 9.45
N VAL A 347 15.51 -8.77 8.39
CA VAL A 347 15.38 -9.58 7.16
C VAL A 347 15.92 -10.98 7.44
N LEU A 348 15.02 -11.89 7.83
CA LEU A 348 15.36 -13.27 8.13
C LEU A 348 15.68 -14.06 6.85
N LEU A 349 14.88 -13.84 5.81
CA LEU A 349 15.04 -14.43 4.50
C LEU A 349 14.69 -13.37 3.46
N ASP A 350 15.68 -13.02 2.63
CA ASP A 350 15.44 -12.15 1.48
C ASP A 350 14.63 -12.86 0.40
N ARG A 351 14.13 -12.13 -0.61
CA ARG A 351 13.33 -12.69 -1.69
C ARG A 351 14.01 -13.88 -2.32
N GLN A 352 13.36 -15.04 -2.29
CA GLN A 352 13.80 -16.28 -2.89
C GLN A 352 12.83 -16.68 -3.99
N PRO A 353 13.31 -17.07 -5.19
CA PRO A 353 12.44 -17.62 -6.21
C PRO A 353 11.91 -18.99 -5.78
N ALA A 354 10.69 -19.29 -6.20
CA ALA A 354 10.07 -20.59 -6.02
C ALA A 354 9.16 -20.92 -7.20
N SER A 355 8.97 -22.22 -7.43
CA SER A 355 8.04 -22.70 -8.44
C SER A 355 7.27 -23.90 -7.91
N ILE A 356 5.95 -23.84 -8.00
CA ILE A 356 5.04 -24.94 -7.61
C ILE A 356 4.13 -25.24 -8.79
N ALA A 357 4.19 -26.45 -9.30
CA ALA A 357 3.37 -26.91 -10.43
C ALA A 357 3.47 -26.02 -11.67
N GLY A 358 4.65 -25.45 -11.94
CA GLY A 358 4.89 -24.53 -13.08
C GLY A 358 4.44 -23.08 -12.85
N VAL A 359 3.98 -22.77 -11.64
CA VAL A 359 3.69 -21.38 -11.23
C VAL A 359 4.91 -20.81 -10.54
N ASN A 360 5.56 -19.83 -11.17
CA ASN A 360 6.71 -19.13 -10.61
C ASN A 360 6.26 -18.00 -9.71
N PHE A 361 6.87 -17.87 -8.53
CA PHE A 361 6.64 -16.82 -7.57
C PHE A 361 7.90 -16.58 -6.72
N PHE A 362 7.90 -15.57 -5.88
CA PHE A 362 8.95 -15.36 -4.88
C PHE A 362 8.34 -15.26 -3.47
N TYR A 363 9.17 -15.47 -2.46
CA TYR A 363 8.81 -15.27 -1.08
C TYR A 363 10.00 -14.75 -0.27
N GLY A 364 9.71 -14.03 0.79
CA GLY A 364 10.68 -13.55 1.78
C GLY A 364 10.06 -13.48 3.15
N VAL A 365 10.87 -13.45 4.20
CA VAL A 365 10.40 -13.42 5.59
C VAL A 365 11.16 -12.36 6.36
N GLN A 366 10.43 -11.52 7.07
CA GLN A 366 10.97 -10.49 7.95
C GLN A 366 10.31 -10.60 9.33
N LEU A 367 11.11 -10.43 10.38
CA LEU A 367 10.59 -10.21 11.72
C LEU A 367 10.51 -8.71 11.96
N VAL A 368 9.49 -8.28 12.66
CA VAL A 368 9.26 -6.86 12.91
C VAL A 368 8.98 -6.59 14.37
N ALA A 369 9.47 -5.47 14.86
CA ALA A 369 9.07 -4.85 16.11
C ALA A 369 8.99 -3.34 15.94
N GLY A 370 8.06 -2.67 16.62
CA GLY A 370 7.91 -1.24 16.42
C GLY A 370 7.05 -0.57 17.47
N PHE A 371 6.86 0.71 17.22
CA PHE A 371 6.07 1.61 18.04
C PHE A 371 5.17 2.45 17.16
N ASP A 372 3.90 2.58 17.52
CA ASP A 372 2.94 3.48 16.93
C ASP A 372 2.57 4.59 17.91
N GLY A 373 2.59 5.83 17.43
CA GLY A 373 2.00 6.99 18.10
C GLY A 373 0.80 7.47 17.30
N SER A 374 -0.30 7.73 17.99
CA SER A 374 -1.56 8.20 17.42
C SER A 374 -1.98 9.48 18.10
N LEU A 375 -2.40 10.47 17.33
CA LEU A 375 -2.89 11.75 17.79
C LEU A 375 -4.12 12.13 16.95
N ILE A 376 -5.27 12.30 17.60
CA ILE A 376 -6.51 12.74 16.96
C ILE A 376 -7.08 13.91 17.75
N TRP A 377 -7.50 14.99 17.04
CA TRP A 377 -8.09 16.16 17.70
C TRP A 377 -9.10 16.87 16.79
N ASN A 378 -10.01 17.65 17.39
CA ASN A 378 -11.09 18.32 16.67
C ASN A 378 -10.84 19.82 16.44
N SER A 379 -10.20 20.51 17.38
CA SER A 379 -9.98 21.95 17.27
C SER A 379 -8.78 22.41 18.07
N GLY A 380 -8.22 23.54 17.68
CA GLY A 380 -7.13 24.17 18.39
C GLY A 380 -5.83 23.37 18.31
N ARG A 381 -5.04 23.38 19.39
CA ARG A 381 -3.82 22.59 19.54
C ARG A 381 -4.12 21.30 20.25
N PRO A 382 -3.60 20.14 19.78
CA PRO A 382 -3.80 18.88 20.49
C PRO A 382 -3.16 18.93 21.87
N GLY A 383 -3.86 18.36 22.86
CA GLY A 383 -3.33 18.11 24.20
C GLY A 383 -2.80 16.70 24.35
N TRP A 384 -2.20 16.41 25.48
CA TRP A 384 -1.69 15.06 25.80
C TRP A 384 -2.82 14.00 25.85
N ASP A 385 -4.05 14.41 26.18
CA ASP A 385 -5.24 13.55 26.21
C ASP A 385 -5.62 13.03 24.80
N ASN A 386 -5.11 13.65 23.75
CA ASN A 386 -5.32 13.24 22.37
C ASN A 386 -4.30 12.21 21.88
N TYR A 387 -3.26 11.95 22.66
CA TYR A 387 -2.17 11.05 22.29
C TYR A 387 -2.40 9.64 22.83
N GLU A 388 -2.10 8.64 22.01
CA GLU A 388 -1.97 7.23 22.41
C GLU A 388 -0.69 6.63 21.85
N GLY A 389 -0.12 5.69 22.59
CA GLY A 389 1.07 4.95 22.18
C GLY A 389 0.85 3.44 22.23
N ALA A 390 1.45 2.71 21.29
CA ALA A 390 1.43 1.25 21.28
C ALA A 390 2.78 0.69 20.82
N VAL A 391 3.12 -0.49 21.34
CA VAL A 391 4.22 -1.31 20.82
C VAL A 391 3.64 -2.51 20.06
N TYR A 392 4.36 -2.98 19.07
CA TYR A 392 3.93 -4.14 18.32
C TYR A 392 5.12 -4.99 17.88
N GLY A 393 4.83 -6.23 17.47
CA GLY A 393 5.79 -7.12 16.89
C GLY A 393 5.10 -8.21 16.07
N GLY A 394 5.82 -8.80 15.13
CA GLY A 394 5.20 -9.77 14.24
C GLY A 394 6.11 -10.33 13.17
N VAL A 395 5.47 -10.91 12.16
CA VAL A 395 6.10 -11.50 10.98
C VAL A 395 5.49 -10.90 9.73
N HIS A 396 6.37 -10.46 8.83
CA HIS A 396 6.00 -10.03 7.50
C HIS A 396 6.45 -11.07 6.47
N LEU A 397 5.56 -11.42 5.56
CA LEU A 397 5.85 -12.25 4.39
C LEU A 397 5.86 -11.36 3.15
N VAL A 398 6.98 -11.33 2.45
CA VAL A 398 7.13 -10.63 1.17
C VAL A 398 6.74 -11.60 0.07
N VAL A 399 5.66 -11.30 -0.65
CA VAL A 399 5.10 -12.18 -1.70
C VAL A 399 4.63 -11.34 -2.88
N PRO A 400 4.45 -11.92 -4.08
CA PRO A 400 3.93 -11.18 -5.24
C PRO A 400 2.55 -10.57 -4.98
N ALA A 401 2.20 -9.53 -5.75
CA ALA A 401 0.95 -8.80 -5.74
C ALA A 401 0.67 -7.93 -4.51
N VAL A 402 1.33 -8.19 -3.39
CA VAL A 402 1.24 -7.36 -2.19
C VAL A 402 2.64 -6.93 -1.75
N ASP A 403 2.77 -5.81 -1.09
CA ASP A 403 4.07 -5.44 -0.52
C ASP A 403 4.46 -6.43 0.56
N ARG A 404 3.58 -6.62 1.52
CA ARG A 404 3.76 -7.58 2.62
C ARG A 404 2.44 -8.09 3.15
N LEU A 405 2.40 -9.38 3.47
CA LEU A 405 1.40 -9.93 4.37
C LEU A 405 1.92 -9.76 5.78
N ARG A 406 1.16 -9.09 6.64
CA ARG A 406 1.54 -8.76 8.01
C ARG A 406 0.72 -9.55 9.00
N PHE A 407 1.40 -10.18 9.95
CA PHE A 407 0.84 -10.89 11.10
C PHE A 407 1.46 -10.28 12.34
N GLU A 408 0.73 -9.43 13.02
CA GLU A 408 1.27 -8.60 14.09
C GLU A 408 0.43 -8.72 15.36
N VAL A 409 1.07 -8.54 16.50
CA VAL A 409 0.43 -8.36 17.79
C VAL A 409 0.85 -7.02 18.32
N GLY A 410 -0.11 -6.16 18.61
CA GLY A 410 0.10 -4.86 19.21
C GLY A 410 -0.44 -4.79 20.63
N TYR A 411 0.14 -3.90 21.43
CA TYR A 411 -0.24 -3.65 22.81
C TYR A 411 -0.14 -2.16 23.13
N SER A 412 -1.23 -1.60 23.65
CA SER A 412 -1.25 -0.25 24.23
C SER A 412 -1.42 -0.33 25.74
N PRO A 413 -0.58 0.35 26.55
CA PRO A 413 -0.73 0.42 27.98
C PRO A 413 -2.10 1.01 28.41
N ASP A 414 -2.65 1.93 27.62
CA ASP A 414 -3.93 2.59 27.90
C ASP A 414 -5.12 1.63 27.80
N ARG A 415 -4.98 0.55 27.03
CA ARG A 415 -6.03 -0.46 26.81
C ARG A 415 -5.81 -1.75 27.60
N GLY A 416 -4.56 -2.05 27.95
CA GLY A 416 -4.21 -3.18 28.82
C GLY A 416 -4.33 -4.58 28.19
N GLU A 417 -4.70 -4.70 26.92
CA GLU A 417 -4.90 -5.96 26.22
C GLU A 417 -4.13 -6.02 24.89
N PRO A 418 -3.43 -7.15 24.61
CA PRO A 418 -2.84 -7.35 23.28
C PRO A 418 -3.94 -7.59 22.23
N LYS A 419 -3.72 -7.06 21.03
CA LYS A 419 -4.62 -7.25 19.87
C LYS A 419 -3.83 -7.89 18.72
N PHE A 420 -4.44 -8.81 18.01
CA PHE A 420 -3.88 -9.42 16.81
C PHE A 420 -4.32 -8.67 15.57
N PHE A 421 -3.39 -8.39 14.69
CA PHE A 421 -3.63 -7.70 13.43
C PHE A 421 -3.16 -8.56 12.26
N PHE A 422 -4.02 -8.64 11.27
CA PHE A 422 -3.70 -9.18 9.95
C PHE A 422 -3.90 -8.09 8.92
N GLY A 423 -2.99 -7.96 7.98
CA GLY A 423 -3.13 -7.00 6.90
C GLY A 423 -2.24 -7.28 5.72
N MET A 424 -2.66 -6.75 4.60
CA MET A 424 -1.90 -6.69 3.38
C MET A 424 -1.65 -5.22 3.06
N ILE A 425 -0.42 -4.88 2.66
CA ILE A 425 -0.18 -3.61 1.99
C ILE A 425 -0.38 -3.90 0.51
N GLU A 426 -1.49 -3.44 -0.02
CA GLU A 426 -1.84 -3.64 -1.42
C GLU A 426 -0.94 -2.75 -2.30
N LYS A 427 -0.28 -3.35 -3.29
CA LYS A 427 0.59 -2.61 -4.22
C LYS A 427 -0.19 -1.79 -5.23
N VAL A 428 -1.41 -2.23 -5.52
CA VAL A 428 -2.28 -1.60 -6.51
C VAL A 428 -2.91 -0.35 -5.91
N SER A 429 -3.26 -0.40 -4.63
CA SER A 429 -3.71 0.76 -3.88
C SER A 429 -2.51 1.57 -3.42
N THR A 430 -1.92 2.35 -4.31
CA THR A 430 -1.02 3.44 -3.92
C THR A 430 -1.79 4.66 -3.47
N SER A 431 -3.12 4.55 -3.39
CA SER A 431 -3.92 5.61 -2.79
C SER A 431 -3.37 5.85 -1.41
N ARG A 432 -2.65 6.88 -1.36
CA ARG A 432 -1.94 7.47 -0.27
C ARG A 432 -2.81 7.36 0.95
N TRP A 433 -2.44 6.46 1.83
CA TRP A 433 -2.92 6.40 3.20
C TRP A 433 -4.23 7.16 3.47
N ARG A 434 -5.20 7.01 2.60
CA ARG A 434 -6.56 7.36 2.95
C ARG A 434 -7.01 6.22 3.85
N GLY A 435 -6.80 6.37 5.17
CA GLY A 435 -7.40 5.53 6.16
C GLY A 435 -8.90 5.63 6.00
N ARG A 436 -9.47 4.74 5.24
CA ARG A 436 -10.90 4.46 5.12
C ARG A 436 -11.16 3.02 5.49
#